data_08dce02f70bf7a74c31a1abda80cfffa
#
_entry.id   08dce02f70bf7a74c31a1abda80cfffa
#
_cell.length_a   1.000
_cell.length_b   1.000
_cell.length_c   1.000
_cell.angle_alpha   90.00
_cell.angle_beta   90.00
_cell.angle_gamma   90.00
#
_symmetry.space_group_name_H-M   'P 1'
#
loop_
_entity.id
_entity.type
_entity.pdbx_description
1 polymer ?
#
loop_
_entity_poly.entity_id
_entity_poly.type
_entity_poly.pdbx_seq_one_letter_code
_entity_poly.pdbx_strand_id
1 'polypeptide(L)'
;DDFEQFDLDLIVHINSAFATLTHLGVGPKEGYRITGPDNAWSEFETDDQKLSLIKDYVYIKTRLLFDPPTTGSLMDSLKEQLKEMEFRLYILYYPISEDDEKGDNDDG
;
A
#
# COMPACT_ATOMS: atom_id res chain seq x y z
N ASP A 1 6.72 -25.52 -12.90
CA ASP A 1 8.02 -25.71 -12.27
C ASP A 1 8.15 -24.79 -11.06
N ASP A 2 9.21 -24.95 -10.28
CA ASP A 2 9.40 -24.23 -9.04
C ASP A 2 9.46 -22.70 -9.25
N PHE A 3 10.06 -22.27 -10.34
CA PHE A 3 10.17 -20.86 -10.68
C PHE A 3 8.81 -20.24 -10.96
N GLU A 4 7.99 -20.93 -11.73
CA GLU A 4 6.66 -20.41 -12.06
C GLU A 4 5.79 -20.33 -10.81
N GLN A 5 5.89 -21.32 -9.94
CA GLN A 5 5.12 -21.34 -8.70
C GLN A 5 5.56 -20.19 -7.77
N PHE A 6 6.87 -19.95 -7.69
CA PHE A 6 7.40 -18.85 -6.89
C PHE A 6 6.86 -17.51 -7.38
N ASP A 7 6.91 -17.29 -8.71
CA ASP A 7 6.42 -16.04 -9.29
C ASP A 7 4.92 -15.86 -9.07
N LEU A 8 4.14 -16.93 -9.19
CA LEU A 8 2.70 -16.88 -8.97
C LEU A 8 2.38 -16.53 -7.52
N ASP A 9 3.08 -17.13 -6.57
CA ASP A 9 2.90 -16.85 -5.15
C ASP A 9 3.25 -15.38 -4.86
N LEU A 10 4.33 -14.89 -5.43
CA LEU A 10 4.76 -13.52 -5.24
C LEU A 10 3.71 -12.54 -5.80
N ILE A 11 3.19 -12.84 -6.99
CA ILE A 11 2.15 -12.01 -7.62
C ILE A 11 0.90 -11.96 -6.74
N VAL A 12 0.50 -13.10 -6.17
CA VAL A 12 -0.66 -13.15 -5.26
C VAL A 12 -0.45 -12.21 -4.06
N HIS A 13 0.73 -12.24 -3.47
CA HIS A 13 1.02 -11.38 -2.31
C HIS A 13 1.10 -9.91 -2.69
N ILE A 14 1.70 -9.61 -3.84
CA ILE A 14 1.74 -8.23 -4.35
C ILE A 14 0.33 -7.72 -4.59
N ASN A 15 -0.52 -8.52 -5.23
CA ASN A 15 -1.91 -8.13 -5.49
C ASN A 15 -2.70 -7.99 -4.21
N SER A 16 -2.39 -8.77 -3.18
CA SER A 16 -3.00 -8.62 -1.86
C SER A 16 -2.67 -7.24 -1.26
N ALA A 17 -1.42 -6.79 -1.43
CA ALA A 17 -1.03 -5.45 -0.98
C ALA A 17 -1.81 -4.37 -1.74
N PHE A 18 -1.94 -4.50 -3.05
CA PHE A 18 -2.73 -3.55 -3.85
C PHE A 18 -4.21 -3.56 -3.45
N ALA A 19 -4.75 -4.73 -3.14
CA ALA A 19 -6.14 -4.83 -2.68
C ALA A 19 -6.36 -4.05 -1.39
N THR A 20 -5.41 -4.14 -0.45
CA THR A 20 -5.47 -3.36 0.79
C THR A 20 -5.44 -1.87 0.49
N LEU A 21 -4.56 -1.44 -0.41
CA LEU A 21 -4.46 -0.04 -0.79
C LEU A 21 -5.76 0.46 -1.43
N THR A 22 -6.35 -0.34 -2.31
CA THR A 22 -7.64 -0.01 -2.92
C THR A 22 -8.72 0.16 -1.85
N HIS A 23 -8.72 -0.71 -0.86
CA HIS A 23 -9.68 -0.66 0.25
C HIS A 23 -9.51 0.64 1.07
N LEU A 24 -8.29 1.15 1.16
CA LEU A 24 -8.01 2.43 1.83
C LEU A 24 -8.36 3.63 0.97
N GLY A 25 -8.74 3.43 -0.27
CA GLY A 25 -9.02 4.53 -1.20
C GLY A 25 -7.78 5.05 -1.90
N VAL A 26 -6.71 4.27 -1.95
CA VAL A 26 -5.43 4.64 -2.56
C VAL A 26 -5.33 3.99 -3.93
N GLY A 27 -5.03 4.80 -4.96
CA GLY A 27 -4.91 4.33 -6.33
C GLY A 27 -6.23 4.37 -7.09
N PRO A 28 -6.33 3.63 -8.20
CA PRO A 28 -7.53 3.63 -9.03
C PRO A 28 -8.76 3.13 -8.26
N LYS A 29 -9.89 3.78 -8.47
CA LYS A 29 -11.14 3.41 -7.79
C LYS A 29 -11.59 2.00 -8.10
N GLU A 30 -11.36 1.56 -9.33
CA GLU A 30 -11.74 0.22 -9.78
C GLU A 30 -10.82 -0.87 -9.24
N GLY A 31 -9.76 -0.49 -8.55
CA GLY A 31 -8.78 -1.43 -8.06
C GLY A 31 -7.65 -1.66 -9.04
N TYR A 32 -6.65 -2.41 -8.61
CA TYR A 32 -5.47 -2.66 -9.43
C TYR A 32 -4.89 -4.02 -9.11
N ARG A 33 -4.43 -4.71 -10.15
CA ARG A 33 -3.75 -6.00 -10.02
C ARG A 33 -2.65 -6.08 -11.07
N ILE A 34 -1.56 -6.72 -10.72
CA ILE A 34 -0.54 -7.06 -11.71
C ILE A 34 -0.78 -8.48 -12.23
N THR A 35 -0.33 -8.72 -13.45
CA THR A 35 -0.42 -10.05 -14.07
C THR A 35 0.96 -10.66 -14.29
N GLY A 36 2.00 -9.86 -14.18
CA GLY A 36 3.38 -10.30 -14.38
C GLY A 36 4.35 -9.16 -14.21
N PRO A 37 5.62 -9.36 -14.58
CA PRO A 37 6.67 -8.36 -14.36
C PRO A 37 6.58 -7.14 -15.28
N ASP A 38 5.75 -7.20 -16.31
CA ASP A 38 5.66 -6.11 -17.29
C ASP A 38 4.74 -4.97 -16.86
N ASN A 39 3.99 -5.14 -15.78
CA ASN A 39 3.14 -4.07 -15.27
C ASN A 39 4.00 -2.94 -14.72
N ALA A 40 3.65 -1.71 -15.06
CA ALA A 40 4.40 -0.53 -14.65
C ALA A 40 3.72 0.15 -13.46
N TRP A 41 4.52 0.72 -12.57
CA TRP A 41 4.01 1.44 -11.40
C TRP A 41 3.09 2.60 -11.81
N SER A 42 3.37 3.23 -12.96
CA SER A 42 2.57 4.35 -13.46
C SER A 42 1.12 3.96 -13.76
N GLU A 43 0.84 2.68 -13.91
CA GLU A 43 -0.54 2.21 -14.07
C GLU A 43 -1.34 2.39 -12.78
N PHE A 44 -0.64 2.40 -11.63
CA PHE A 44 -1.29 2.56 -10.34
C PHE A 44 -1.32 4.01 -9.88
N GLU A 45 -0.20 4.71 -10.01
CA GLU A 45 -0.07 6.10 -9.57
C GLU A 45 1.07 6.78 -10.33
N THR A 46 0.88 8.04 -10.71
CA THR A 46 1.89 8.79 -11.45
C THR A 46 2.59 9.85 -10.60
N ASP A 47 2.03 10.22 -9.45
CA ASP A 47 2.65 11.21 -8.56
C ASP A 47 3.85 10.58 -7.85
N ASP A 48 5.03 11.17 -8.01
CA ASP A 48 6.27 10.59 -7.50
C ASP A 48 6.30 10.47 -5.98
N GLN A 49 5.75 11.44 -5.26
CA GLN A 49 5.74 11.43 -3.80
C GLN A 49 4.86 10.31 -3.27
N LYS A 50 3.66 10.19 -3.84
CA LYS A 50 2.75 9.11 -3.47
C LYS A 50 3.33 7.77 -3.84
N LEU A 51 3.92 7.67 -5.04
CA LEU A 51 4.44 6.41 -5.55
C LEU A 51 5.61 5.89 -4.72
N SER A 52 6.47 6.79 -4.23
CA SER A 52 7.58 6.39 -3.37
C SER A 52 7.07 5.65 -2.13
N LEU A 53 6.07 6.19 -1.47
CA LEU A 53 5.50 5.56 -0.28
C LEU A 53 4.74 4.29 -0.62
N ILE A 54 4.06 4.28 -1.76
CA ILE A 54 3.35 3.10 -2.24
C ILE A 54 4.32 1.93 -2.47
N LYS A 55 5.46 2.21 -3.12
CA LYS A 55 6.47 1.18 -3.37
C LYS A 55 6.99 0.58 -2.07
N ASP A 56 7.30 1.43 -1.10
CA ASP A 56 7.75 0.96 0.20
C ASP A 56 6.69 0.10 0.89
N TYR A 57 5.44 0.55 0.83
CA TYR A 57 4.33 -0.19 1.43
C TYR A 57 4.15 -1.56 0.79
N VAL A 58 4.13 -1.60 -0.54
CA VAL A 58 3.95 -2.87 -1.26
C VAL A 58 5.09 -3.82 -0.95
N TYR A 59 6.32 -3.30 -0.88
CA TYR A 59 7.48 -4.12 -0.55
C TYR A 59 7.35 -4.75 0.85
N ILE A 60 7.07 -3.93 1.85
CA ILE A 60 6.99 -4.41 3.23
C ILE A 60 5.81 -5.36 3.41
N LYS A 61 4.65 -5.01 2.86
CA LYS A 61 3.46 -5.86 2.96
C LYS A 61 3.69 -7.21 2.30
N THR A 62 4.29 -7.20 1.11
CA THR A 62 4.60 -8.42 0.38
C THR A 62 5.58 -9.29 1.15
N ARG A 63 6.64 -8.66 1.71
CA ARG A 63 7.62 -9.40 2.50
C ARG A 63 6.97 -10.06 3.72
N LEU A 64 6.07 -9.33 4.38
CA LEU A 64 5.39 -9.86 5.56
C LEU A 64 4.57 -11.10 5.24
N LEU A 65 3.98 -11.13 4.05
CA LEU A 65 3.15 -12.26 3.60
C LEU A 65 3.99 -13.40 3.00
N PHE A 66 5.01 -13.05 2.23
CA PHE A 66 5.80 -14.03 1.47
C PHE A 66 6.99 -14.57 2.24
N ASP A 67 7.68 -13.71 2.99
CA ASP A 67 8.89 -14.08 3.72
C ASP A 67 8.88 -13.38 5.10
N PRO A 68 7.97 -13.82 6.00
CA PRO A 68 7.82 -13.14 7.28
C PRO A 68 9.06 -13.28 8.16
N PRO A 69 9.33 -12.28 9.01
CA PRO A 69 10.43 -12.37 9.97
C PRO A 69 10.20 -13.52 10.94
N THR A 70 11.31 -14.09 11.43
CA THR A 70 11.23 -15.21 12.36
C THR A 70 11.08 -14.78 13.81
N THR A 71 11.38 -13.50 14.13
CA THR A 71 11.25 -13.00 15.49
C THR A 71 9.96 -12.20 15.65
N GLY A 72 9.31 -12.37 16.82
CA GLY A 72 8.06 -11.65 17.10
C GLY A 72 8.23 -10.16 17.18
N SER A 73 9.36 -9.68 17.72
CA SER A 73 9.60 -8.24 17.84
C SER A 73 9.76 -7.57 16.49
N LEU A 74 10.44 -8.22 15.55
CA LEU A 74 10.57 -7.66 14.19
C LEU A 74 9.24 -7.70 13.46
N MET A 75 8.48 -8.78 13.62
CA MET A 75 7.13 -8.89 13.07
C MET A 75 6.24 -7.74 13.55
N ASP A 76 6.24 -7.47 14.86
CA ASP A 76 5.43 -6.41 15.43
C ASP A 76 5.88 -5.03 14.93
N SER A 77 7.19 -4.83 14.81
CA SER A 77 7.74 -3.59 14.28
C SER A 77 7.30 -3.33 12.84
N LEU A 78 7.33 -4.37 12.00
CA LEU A 78 6.89 -4.23 10.61
C LEU A 78 5.38 -3.95 10.53
N LYS A 79 4.59 -4.59 11.38
CA LYS A 79 3.14 -4.32 11.42
C LYS A 79 2.85 -2.88 11.82
N GLU A 80 3.57 -2.36 12.81
CA GLU A 80 3.42 -0.95 13.21
C GLU A 80 3.82 -0.02 12.07
N GLN A 81 4.90 -0.33 11.38
CA GLN A 81 5.36 0.44 10.24
C GLN A 81 4.31 0.47 9.13
N LEU A 82 3.67 -0.67 8.86
CA LEU A 82 2.62 -0.74 7.86
C LEU A 82 1.43 0.13 8.23
N LYS A 83 1.02 0.12 9.50
CA LYS A 83 -0.08 0.97 9.96
C LYS A 83 0.24 2.44 9.78
N GLU A 84 1.47 2.84 10.09
CA GLU A 84 1.90 4.23 9.93
C GLU A 84 1.88 4.62 8.45
N MET A 85 2.35 3.72 7.58
CA MET A 85 2.35 3.99 6.14
C MET A 85 0.94 4.08 5.58
N GLU A 86 0.02 3.24 6.05
CA GLU A 86 -1.38 3.31 5.65
C GLU A 86 -1.99 4.65 6.01
N PHE A 87 -1.70 5.15 7.21
CA PHE A 87 -2.17 6.45 7.65
C PHE A 87 -1.59 7.58 6.80
N ARG A 88 -0.29 7.53 6.51
CA ARG A 88 0.37 8.53 5.68
C ARG A 88 -0.19 8.53 4.27
N LEU A 89 -0.41 7.36 3.70
CA LEU A 89 -1.00 7.24 2.36
C LEU A 89 -2.41 7.80 2.34
N TYR A 90 -3.19 7.50 3.37
CA TYR A 90 -4.54 8.04 3.46
C TYR A 90 -4.51 9.57 3.45
N ILE A 91 -3.62 10.18 4.23
CA ILE A 91 -3.52 11.64 4.29
C ILE A 91 -3.05 12.23 2.97
N LEU A 92 -2.13 11.54 2.26
CA LEU A 92 -1.68 12.02 0.96
C LEU A 92 -2.80 12.04 -0.08
N TYR A 93 -3.69 11.06 -0.03
CA TYR A 93 -4.82 10.99 -0.97
C TYR A 93 -6.00 11.84 -0.53
N TYR A 94 -6.17 12.03 0.77
CA TYR A 94 -7.31 12.78 1.34
C TYR A 94 -6.78 13.78 2.36
N PRO A 95 -6.09 14.85 1.90
CA PRO A 95 -5.49 15.79 2.84
C PRO A 95 -6.55 16.57 3.60
N ILE A 96 -6.26 16.84 4.87
CA ILE A 96 -7.09 17.68 5.70
C ILE A 96 -6.85 19.12 5.24
N SER A 97 -7.90 19.79 4.76
CA SER A 97 -7.79 21.16 4.30
C SER A 97 -8.14 22.14 5.42
N GLU A 98 -7.68 23.39 5.29
CA GLU A 98 -8.06 24.45 6.23
C GLU A 98 -9.57 24.67 6.22
N ASP A 99 -10.19 24.49 5.06
CA ASP A 99 -11.65 24.68 4.93
C ASP A 99 -12.40 23.61 5.74
N ASP A 100 -11.92 22.39 5.76
CA ASP A 100 -12.53 21.33 6.55
C ASP A 100 -12.42 21.60 8.04
N GLU A 101 -11.27 22.11 8.49
CA GLU A 101 -11.07 22.47 9.89
C GLU A 101 -11.95 23.65 10.29
N LYS A 102 -12.05 24.66 9.41
CA LYS A 102 -12.89 25.83 9.66
C LYS A 102 -14.37 25.46 9.67
N GLY A 103 -14.77 24.52 8.81
CA GLY A 103 -16.15 24.04 8.78
C GLY A 103 -16.56 23.45 10.10
N ASP A 104 -15.70 22.63 10.69
CA ASP A 104 -15.96 22.02 11.99
C ASP A 104 -16.04 23.07 13.09
N ASN A 105 -15.19 24.09 13.02
CA ASN A 105 -15.17 25.17 14.02
C ASN A 105 -16.39 26.07 13.89
N ASP A 106 -16.84 26.33 12.67
CA ASP A 106 -17.98 27.23 12.43
C ASP A 106 -19.28 26.66 12.94
N ASP A 107 -19.39 25.33 12.95
CA ASP A 107 -20.58 24.63 13.46
C ASP A 107 -20.63 24.60 14.98
N GLY A 108 -19.53 24.91 15.60
CA GLY A 108 -19.41 24.89 17.06
C GLY A 108 -20.00 26.08 17.79
#